data_a34fa5ea4cb47eeef50a434ecfb57f9e
#
_entry.id   a34fa5ea4cb47eeef50a434ecfb57f9e
#
_cell.length_a   1.000
_cell.length_b   1.000
_cell.length_c   1.000
_cell.angle_alpha   90.00
_cell.angle_beta   90.00
_cell.angle_gamma   90.00
#
_symmetry.space_group_name_H-M   'P 1'
#
loop_
_entity.id
_entity.type
_entity.pdbx_description
1 polymer ?
#
loop_
_entity_poly.entity_id
_entity_poly.type
_entity_poly.pdbx_seq_one_letter_code
_entity_poly.pdbx_strand_id
1 'polypeptide(L)'
;MLFRSRVNGQIRISPVRLITDDGEQLGIVPIDDARERANERGLDLVEVAPDARPPVVKMMDYGKYKYEAARQAREARKKQHTIQVKEVKFRPGIEEHDYEFKTRHARRFLEEGNKVKLTMMFRGRQVTHPELGLEVLSRVTEGLQDVGKVESHPNFEGRVMSMVLAPLKVK
;
A
#
# COMPACT_ATOMS: atom_id res chain seq x y z
N MET A 1 -1.96 11.55 -4.73
CA MET A 1 -2.87 12.63 -5.15
C MET A 1 -2.90 12.62 -6.66
N LEU A 2 -4.06 12.36 -7.28
CA LEU A 2 -4.24 12.56 -8.72
C LEU A 2 -4.30 14.07 -8.93
N PHE A 3 -3.24 14.66 -9.44
CA PHE A 3 -3.25 16.05 -9.89
C PHE A 3 -4.38 16.17 -10.93
N ARG A 4 -5.32 17.05 -10.63
CA ARG A 4 -6.42 17.35 -11.56
C ARG A 4 -5.84 18.22 -12.66
N SER A 5 -5.34 17.59 -13.73
CA SER A 5 -4.80 18.30 -14.89
C SER A 5 -5.85 19.29 -15.41
N ARG A 6 -5.42 20.53 -15.68
CA ARG A 6 -6.28 21.52 -16.33
C ARG A 6 -6.40 21.14 -17.80
N VAL A 7 -7.59 21.34 -18.34
CA VAL A 7 -7.92 20.94 -19.72
C VAL A 7 -8.56 22.11 -20.45
N ASN A 8 -8.17 22.31 -21.70
CA ASN A 8 -8.75 23.29 -22.62
C ASN A 8 -8.86 24.69 -21.99
N GLY A 9 -10.08 25.22 -21.86
CA GLY A 9 -10.35 26.55 -21.30
C GLY A 9 -9.96 26.77 -19.86
N GLN A 10 -9.58 25.70 -19.10
CA GLN A 10 -9.09 25.81 -17.73
C GLN A 10 -7.62 26.25 -17.66
N ILE A 11 -6.87 26.09 -18.77
CA ILE A 11 -5.46 26.51 -18.87
C ILE A 11 -5.45 28.00 -19.21
N ARG A 12 -5.06 28.86 -18.27
CA ARG A 12 -5.10 30.31 -18.41
C ARG A 12 -3.72 30.95 -18.58
N ILE A 13 -2.66 30.15 -18.46
CA ILE A 13 -1.27 30.61 -18.49
C ILE A 13 -0.81 30.66 -19.96
N SER A 14 -0.13 31.74 -20.35
CA SER A 14 0.47 31.95 -21.67
C SER A 14 1.84 32.62 -21.46
N PRO A 15 2.88 32.29 -22.26
CA PRO A 15 2.91 31.22 -23.25
C PRO A 15 3.03 29.82 -22.64
N VAL A 16 2.83 28.78 -23.47
CA VAL A 16 2.92 27.37 -23.07
C VAL A 16 3.88 26.61 -24.00
N ARG A 17 4.47 25.55 -23.51
CA ARG A 17 5.22 24.62 -24.34
C ARG A 17 4.30 23.53 -24.84
N LEU A 18 4.09 23.49 -26.16
CA LEU A 18 3.14 22.59 -26.80
C LEU A 18 3.81 21.31 -27.28
N ILE A 19 3.21 20.19 -26.94
CA ILE A 19 3.58 18.83 -27.41
C ILE A 19 2.37 18.25 -28.18
N THR A 20 2.63 17.65 -29.33
CA THR A 20 1.61 16.96 -30.12
C THR A 20 1.20 15.63 -29.46
N ASP A 21 0.17 15.01 -29.99
CA ASP A 21 -0.28 13.65 -29.64
C ASP A 21 0.81 12.61 -29.91
N ASP A 22 1.59 12.77 -31.01
CA ASP A 22 2.71 11.93 -31.41
C ASP A 22 3.97 12.13 -30.54
N GLY A 23 3.98 13.16 -29.68
CA GLY A 23 5.10 13.48 -28.79
C GLY A 23 6.12 14.47 -29.38
N GLU A 24 5.86 15.04 -30.57
CA GLU A 24 6.68 16.09 -31.14
C GLU A 24 6.54 17.40 -30.36
N GLN A 25 7.65 18.10 -30.11
CA GLN A 25 7.65 19.39 -29.42
C GLN A 25 7.57 20.52 -30.44
N LEU A 26 6.44 21.21 -30.44
CA LEU A 26 6.22 22.38 -31.31
C LEU A 26 6.80 23.69 -30.75
N GLY A 27 7.49 23.60 -29.58
CA GLY A 27 8.11 24.76 -28.95
C GLY A 27 7.15 25.56 -28.07
N ILE A 28 7.50 26.83 -27.87
CA ILE A 28 6.77 27.76 -27.00
C ILE A 28 5.82 28.56 -27.89
N VAL A 29 4.52 28.48 -27.60
CA VAL A 29 3.47 29.12 -28.36
C VAL A 29 2.46 29.84 -27.42
N PRO A 30 1.74 30.84 -27.90
CA PRO A 30 0.59 31.42 -27.20
C PRO A 30 -0.47 30.35 -26.92
N ILE A 31 -1.19 30.47 -25.80
CA ILE A 31 -2.20 29.49 -25.42
C ILE A 31 -3.36 29.38 -26.42
N ASP A 32 -3.70 30.47 -27.08
CA ASP A 32 -4.80 30.49 -28.04
C ASP A 32 -4.42 29.70 -29.31
N ASP A 33 -3.20 29.87 -29.81
CA ASP A 33 -2.66 29.07 -30.93
C ASP A 33 -2.61 27.57 -30.58
N ALA A 34 -2.24 27.25 -29.33
CA ALA A 34 -2.24 25.87 -28.87
C ALA A 34 -3.63 25.25 -28.83
N ARG A 35 -4.64 26.04 -28.46
CA ARG A 35 -6.06 25.60 -28.47
C ARG A 35 -6.59 25.40 -29.89
N GLU A 36 -6.28 26.33 -30.79
CA GLU A 36 -6.70 26.25 -32.19
C GLU A 36 -6.17 24.96 -32.83
N ARG A 37 -4.85 24.70 -32.68
CA ARG A 37 -4.22 23.47 -33.19
C ARG A 37 -4.78 22.19 -32.58
N ALA A 38 -5.15 22.20 -31.31
CA ALA A 38 -5.80 21.04 -30.66
C ALA A 38 -7.22 20.84 -31.24
N ASN A 39 -8.00 21.92 -31.43
CA ASN A 39 -9.34 21.87 -31.99
C ASN A 39 -9.33 21.39 -33.45
N GLU A 40 -8.39 21.85 -34.29
CA GLU A 40 -8.23 21.39 -35.67
C GLU A 40 -8.04 19.88 -35.78
N ARG A 41 -7.37 19.28 -34.78
CA ARG A 41 -7.13 17.84 -34.71
C ARG A 41 -8.23 17.08 -33.96
N GLY A 42 -9.24 17.77 -33.42
CA GLY A 42 -10.29 17.17 -32.62
C GLY A 42 -9.79 16.59 -31.29
N LEU A 43 -8.68 17.15 -30.74
CA LEU A 43 -8.05 16.73 -29.51
C LEU A 43 -8.22 17.73 -28.38
N ASP A 44 -8.06 17.27 -27.15
CA ASP A 44 -8.01 18.12 -25.98
C ASP A 44 -6.60 18.63 -25.72
N LEU A 45 -6.49 19.86 -25.21
CA LEU A 45 -5.25 20.43 -24.70
C LEU A 45 -5.17 20.17 -23.20
N VAL A 46 -4.17 19.41 -22.76
CA VAL A 46 -4.03 18.95 -21.37
C VAL A 46 -2.71 19.46 -20.77
N GLU A 47 -2.79 20.11 -19.61
CA GLU A 47 -1.62 20.56 -18.87
C GLU A 47 -0.96 19.37 -18.17
N VAL A 48 0.24 18.95 -18.65
CA VAL A 48 0.95 17.78 -18.12
C VAL A 48 2.03 18.15 -17.11
N ALA A 49 2.58 19.36 -17.19
CA ALA A 49 3.58 19.85 -16.22
C ALA A 49 3.30 21.33 -15.87
N PRO A 50 2.46 21.59 -14.84
CA PRO A 50 2.10 22.94 -14.42
C PRO A 50 3.25 23.73 -13.79
N ASP A 51 4.20 23.03 -13.18
CA ASP A 51 5.32 23.64 -12.46
C ASP A 51 6.49 24.05 -13.38
N ALA A 52 6.46 23.62 -14.64
CA ALA A 52 7.46 24.00 -15.64
C ALA A 52 7.28 25.48 -16.04
N ARG A 53 8.36 26.12 -16.46
CA ARG A 53 8.34 27.53 -16.94
C ARG A 53 8.95 27.59 -18.33
N PRO A 54 8.14 27.79 -19.40
CA PRO A 54 6.68 27.85 -19.40
C PRO A 54 6.03 26.49 -19.15
N PRO A 55 4.75 26.44 -18.70
CA PRO A 55 4.03 25.19 -18.47
C PRO A 55 3.98 24.33 -19.73
N VAL A 56 4.01 23.02 -19.55
CA VAL A 56 3.95 22.07 -20.66
C VAL A 56 2.51 21.59 -20.83
N VAL A 57 2.03 21.72 -22.06
CA VAL A 57 0.70 21.24 -22.49
C VAL A 57 0.85 20.22 -23.60
N LYS A 58 0.03 19.21 -23.60
CA LYS A 58 0.02 18.17 -24.63
C LYS A 58 -1.37 18.02 -25.23
N MET A 59 -1.41 17.88 -26.57
CA MET A 59 -2.63 17.52 -27.29
C MET A 59 -2.87 16.02 -27.12
N MET A 60 -4.05 15.62 -26.68
CA MET A 60 -4.44 14.21 -26.53
C MET A 60 -5.95 14.04 -26.38
N ASP A 61 -6.46 12.84 -26.56
CA ASP A 61 -7.80 12.47 -26.10
C ASP A 61 -7.76 12.30 -24.56
N TYR A 62 -8.32 13.30 -23.86
CA TYR A 62 -8.32 13.31 -22.39
C TYR A 62 -9.15 12.18 -21.80
N GLY A 63 -10.22 11.78 -22.48
CA GLY A 63 -11.08 10.66 -22.05
C GLY A 63 -10.29 9.34 -22.01
N LYS A 64 -9.58 9.03 -23.09
CA LYS A 64 -8.70 7.86 -23.21
C LYS A 64 -7.56 7.91 -22.20
N TYR A 65 -6.89 9.05 -22.08
CA TYR A 65 -5.81 9.24 -21.11
C TYR A 65 -6.28 8.99 -19.67
N LYS A 66 -7.40 9.56 -19.27
CA LYS A 66 -7.98 9.36 -17.93
C LYS A 66 -8.34 7.91 -17.66
N TYR A 67 -8.89 7.21 -18.65
CA TYR A 67 -9.23 5.79 -18.54
C TYR A 67 -7.98 4.94 -18.35
N GLU A 68 -6.95 5.14 -19.17
CA GLU A 68 -5.69 4.41 -19.09
C GLU A 68 -4.95 4.68 -17.77
N ALA A 69 -4.89 5.93 -17.32
CA ALA A 69 -4.30 6.29 -16.03
C ALA A 69 -5.04 5.64 -14.85
N ALA A 70 -6.38 5.62 -14.88
CA ALA A 70 -7.19 4.96 -13.88
C ALA A 70 -6.97 3.43 -13.87
N ARG A 71 -6.83 2.82 -15.05
CA ARG A 71 -6.52 1.39 -15.21
C ARG A 71 -5.16 1.07 -14.63
N GLN A 72 -4.12 1.82 -15.00
CA GLN A 72 -2.77 1.64 -14.46
C GLN A 72 -2.72 1.80 -12.94
N ALA A 73 -3.43 2.81 -12.40
CA ALA A 73 -3.53 3.03 -10.96
C ALA A 73 -4.23 1.85 -10.24
N ARG A 74 -5.24 1.23 -10.86
CA ARG A 74 -5.89 0.01 -10.33
C ARG A 74 -4.94 -1.18 -10.33
N GLU A 75 -4.20 -1.37 -11.41
CA GLU A 75 -3.22 -2.45 -11.54
C GLU A 75 -2.07 -2.29 -10.55
N ALA A 76 -1.56 -1.06 -10.39
CA ALA A 76 -0.54 -0.75 -9.40
C ALA A 76 -1.03 -1.03 -7.96
N ARG A 77 -2.27 -0.63 -7.63
CA ARG A 77 -2.87 -0.94 -6.32
C ARG A 77 -3.05 -2.44 -6.09
N LYS A 78 -3.43 -3.21 -7.12
CA LYS A 78 -3.55 -4.68 -7.01
C LYS A 78 -2.20 -5.36 -6.78
N LYS A 79 -1.12 -4.80 -7.34
CA LYS A 79 0.24 -5.32 -7.16
C LYS A 79 0.87 -4.87 -5.84
N GLN A 80 0.34 -3.82 -5.21
CA GLN A 80 0.84 -3.33 -3.94
C GLN A 80 0.43 -4.30 -2.83
N HIS A 81 1.42 -5.04 -2.28
CA HIS A 81 1.20 -5.90 -1.13
C HIS A 81 0.85 -5.04 0.10
N THR A 82 -0.39 -5.16 0.56
CA THR A 82 -0.82 -4.50 1.81
C THR A 82 -0.51 -5.41 2.98
N ILE A 83 0.45 -5.01 3.81
CA ILE A 83 0.79 -5.74 5.04
C ILE A 83 -0.45 -5.75 5.95
N GLN A 84 -0.95 -6.93 6.22
CA GLN A 84 -2.07 -7.15 7.14
C GLN A 84 -1.56 -7.67 8.48
N VAL A 85 -2.29 -7.39 9.55
CA VAL A 85 -2.05 -8.01 10.86
C VAL A 85 -3.00 -9.20 10.98
N LYS A 86 -2.42 -10.41 11.01
CA LYS A 86 -3.16 -11.68 11.20
C LYS A 86 -3.08 -12.08 12.67
N GLU A 87 -4.19 -12.48 13.26
CA GLU A 87 -4.24 -12.90 14.65
C GLU A 87 -4.23 -14.42 14.77
N VAL A 88 -3.34 -14.93 15.66
CA VAL A 88 -3.31 -16.35 16.05
C VAL A 88 -3.49 -16.44 17.56
N LYS A 89 -4.54 -17.18 17.99
CA LYS A 89 -4.94 -17.28 19.38
C LYS A 89 -4.41 -18.57 20.02
N PHE A 90 -3.75 -18.42 21.17
CA PHE A 90 -3.26 -19.50 22.00
C PHE A 90 -3.98 -19.52 23.35
N ARG A 91 -3.79 -20.61 24.11
CA ARG A 91 -4.26 -20.77 25.48
C ARG A 91 -3.13 -21.36 26.33
N PRO A 92 -3.02 -20.99 27.61
CA PRO A 92 -2.16 -21.72 28.54
C PRO A 92 -2.60 -23.18 28.59
N GLY A 93 -1.65 -24.13 28.55
CA GLY A 93 -1.98 -25.56 28.49
C GLY A 93 -2.48 -26.05 27.13
N ILE A 94 -2.04 -25.42 26.05
CA ILE A 94 -2.32 -25.86 24.68
C ILE A 94 -1.71 -27.25 24.42
N GLU A 95 -2.46 -28.14 23.76
CA GLU A 95 -1.97 -29.44 23.33
C GLU A 95 -0.92 -29.30 22.22
N GLU A 96 0.04 -30.22 22.16
CA GLU A 96 1.18 -30.14 21.24
C GLU A 96 0.74 -30.07 19.77
N HIS A 97 -0.25 -30.87 19.39
CA HIS A 97 -0.79 -30.87 18.03
C HIS A 97 -1.39 -29.52 17.63
N ASP A 98 -2.20 -28.90 18.51
CA ASP A 98 -2.81 -27.56 18.26
C ASP A 98 -1.73 -26.46 18.25
N TYR A 99 -0.70 -26.59 19.13
CA TYR A 99 0.46 -25.71 19.13
C TYR A 99 1.20 -25.73 17.79
N GLU A 100 1.54 -26.90 17.28
CA GLU A 100 2.25 -27.04 16.00
C GLU A 100 1.42 -26.50 14.84
N PHE A 101 0.12 -26.78 14.82
CA PHE A 101 -0.79 -26.30 13.79
C PHE A 101 -0.85 -24.76 13.76
N LYS A 102 -0.99 -24.13 14.92
CA LYS A 102 -1.05 -22.67 15.04
C LYS A 102 0.29 -22.01 14.74
N THR A 103 1.39 -22.62 15.14
CA THR A 103 2.73 -22.12 14.81
C THR A 103 3.02 -22.21 13.33
N ARG A 104 2.59 -23.27 12.65
CA ARG A 104 2.64 -23.37 11.17
C ARG A 104 1.82 -22.27 10.49
N HIS A 105 0.61 -21.96 10.98
CA HIS A 105 -0.19 -20.86 10.47
C HIS A 105 0.51 -19.50 10.66
N ALA A 106 1.06 -19.25 11.83
CA ALA A 106 1.83 -18.04 12.11
C ALA A 106 3.04 -17.92 11.17
N ARG A 107 3.79 -19.00 10.94
CA ARG A 107 4.90 -19.05 9.99
C ARG A 107 4.45 -18.66 8.58
N ARG A 108 3.40 -19.28 8.08
CA ARG A 108 2.86 -19.01 6.75
C ARG A 108 2.49 -17.53 6.59
N PHE A 109 1.85 -16.92 7.58
CA PHE A 109 1.47 -15.50 7.53
C PHE A 109 2.70 -14.59 7.49
N LEU A 110 3.76 -14.92 8.22
CA LEU A 110 5.03 -14.17 8.17
C LEU A 110 5.73 -14.34 6.81
N GLU A 111 5.74 -15.55 6.25
CA GLU A 111 6.31 -15.83 4.91
C GLU A 111 5.55 -15.11 3.79
N GLU A 112 4.23 -14.92 3.96
CA GLU A 112 3.38 -14.11 3.07
C GLU A 112 3.64 -12.60 3.22
N GLY A 113 4.50 -12.18 4.15
CA GLY A 113 4.84 -10.78 4.42
C GLY A 113 3.83 -10.05 5.32
N ASN A 114 2.95 -10.78 6.01
CA ASN A 114 2.01 -10.22 6.98
C ASN A 114 2.61 -10.15 8.38
N LYS A 115 2.13 -9.21 9.20
CA LYS A 115 2.40 -9.21 10.64
C LYS A 115 1.50 -10.22 11.34
N VAL A 116 2.01 -10.83 12.42
CA VAL A 116 1.24 -11.79 13.21
C VAL A 116 1.11 -11.28 14.64
N LYS A 117 -0.15 -11.08 15.06
CA LYS A 117 -0.49 -10.83 16.47
C LYS A 117 -0.75 -12.18 17.14
N LEU A 118 0.14 -12.54 18.05
CA LEU A 118 -0.03 -13.71 18.93
C LEU A 118 -0.84 -13.26 20.13
N THR A 119 -1.98 -13.90 20.37
CA THR A 119 -2.90 -13.54 21.46
C THR A 119 -3.06 -14.75 22.37
N MET A 120 -2.66 -14.61 23.62
CA MET A 120 -2.85 -15.60 24.67
C MET A 120 -4.07 -15.27 25.50
N MET A 121 -5.05 -16.16 25.56
CA MET A 121 -6.29 -15.96 26.32
C MET A 121 -6.28 -16.80 27.59
N PHE A 122 -6.35 -16.14 28.73
CA PHE A 122 -6.42 -16.77 30.06
C PHE A 122 -7.88 -16.92 30.50
N ARG A 123 -8.24 -18.06 31.07
CA ARG A 123 -9.57 -18.33 31.59
C ARG A 123 -9.52 -18.72 33.08
N GLY A 124 -10.46 -18.16 33.84
CA GLY A 124 -10.62 -18.48 35.27
C GLY A 124 -9.31 -18.22 36.05
N ARG A 125 -8.84 -19.24 36.77
CA ARG A 125 -7.64 -19.16 37.62
C ARG A 125 -6.33 -19.00 36.84
N GLN A 126 -6.33 -19.24 35.53
CA GLN A 126 -5.12 -19.09 34.70
C GLN A 126 -4.59 -17.65 34.66
N VAL A 127 -5.47 -16.67 34.91
CA VAL A 127 -5.09 -15.23 34.95
C VAL A 127 -4.03 -14.94 36.04
N THR A 128 -4.00 -15.73 37.11
CA THR A 128 -3.01 -15.58 38.19
C THR A 128 -1.64 -16.19 37.84
N HIS A 129 -1.53 -16.85 36.69
CA HIS A 129 -0.31 -17.52 36.22
C HIS A 129 0.08 -17.04 34.81
N PRO A 130 0.40 -15.74 34.62
CA PRO A 130 0.78 -15.20 33.33
C PRO A 130 2.08 -15.80 32.77
N GLU A 131 2.95 -16.34 33.64
CA GLU A 131 4.19 -17.02 33.30
C GLU A 131 3.98 -18.20 32.33
N LEU A 132 2.87 -18.95 32.48
CA LEU A 132 2.54 -20.05 31.57
C LEU A 132 2.25 -19.57 30.14
N GLY A 133 1.65 -18.39 30.01
CA GLY A 133 1.43 -17.77 28.71
C GLY A 133 2.70 -17.24 28.08
N LEU A 134 3.58 -16.65 28.88
CA LEU A 134 4.89 -16.17 28.42
C LEU A 134 5.75 -17.32 27.89
N GLU A 135 5.77 -18.46 28.57
CA GLU A 135 6.51 -19.66 28.16
C GLU A 135 6.06 -20.12 26.75
N VAL A 136 4.76 -20.23 26.53
CA VAL A 136 4.21 -20.61 25.22
C VAL A 136 4.57 -19.58 24.14
N LEU A 137 4.42 -18.28 24.42
CA LEU A 137 4.76 -17.23 23.46
C LEU A 137 6.26 -17.19 23.14
N SER A 138 7.13 -17.41 24.13
CA SER A 138 8.58 -17.52 23.93
C SER A 138 8.93 -18.69 23.02
N ARG A 139 8.35 -19.85 23.29
CA ARG A 139 8.51 -21.05 22.45
C ARG A 139 8.08 -20.82 21.01
N VAL A 140 6.93 -20.15 20.79
CA VAL A 140 6.47 -19.78 19.44
C VAL A 140 7.44 -18.81 18.77
N THR A 141 7.92 -17.82 19.51
CA THR A 141 8.85 -16.80 18.98
C THR A 141 10.18 -17.43 18.58
N GLU A 142 10.73 -18.30 19.38
CA GLU A 142 11.95 -19.05 19.08
C GLU A 142 11.79 -19.93 17.83
N GLY A 143 10.64 -20.59 17.69
CA GLY A 143 10.32 -21.39 16.51
C GLY A 143 10.09 -20.57 15.23
N LEU A 144 9.90 -19.25 15.32
CA LEU A 144 9.62 -18.36 14.19
C LEU A 144 10.72 -17.32 13.93
N GLN A 145 11.83 -17.34 14.66
CA GLN A 145 12.92 -16.35 14.55
C GLN A 145 13.60 -16.32 13.18
N ASP A 146 13.49 -17.38 12.39
CA ASP A 146 14.01 -17.48 11.03
C ASP A 146 13.13 -16.72 9.98
N VAL A 147 11.86 -16.52 10.27
CA VAL A 147 10.89 -15.86 9.37
C VAL A 147 10.31 -14.55 9.91
N GLY A 148 10.43 -14.30 11.20
CA GLY A 148 9.86 -13.14 11.88
C GLY A 148 10.74 -12.60 13.01
N LYS A 149 10.52 -11.32 13.34
CA LYS A 149 11.13 -10.63 14.48
C LYS A 149 10.08 -10.05 15.40
N VAL A 150 10.38 -9.96 16.68
CA VAL A 150 9.51 -9.29 17.65
C VAL A 150 9.43 -7.79 17.33
N GLU A 151 8.24 -7.31 17.04
CA GLU A 151 7.95 -5.89 16.85
C GLU A 151 7.41 -5.26 18.14
N SER A 152 6.51 -5.97 18.84
CA SER A 152 5.98 -5.60 20.13
C SER A 152 6.12 -6.76 21.12
N HIS A 153 6.75 -6.48 22.24
CA HIS A 153 6.92 -7.48 23.32
C HIS A 153 5.56 -7.85 23.95
N PRO A 154 5.49 -9.02 24.64
CA PRO A 154 4.29 -9.44 25.33
C PRO A 154 3.77 -8.35 26.28
N ASN A 155 2.53 -7.93 26.08
CA ASN A 155 1.82 -7.01 26.97
C ASN A 155 0.58 -7.71 27.52
N PHE A 156 0.37 -7.63 28.84
CA PHE A 156 -0.75 -8.28 29.53
C PHE A 156 -1.81 -7.25 29.89
N GLU A 157 -2.99 -7.42 29.34
CA GLU A 157 -4.14 -6.53 29.56
C GLU A 157 -5.36 -7.34 29.99
N GLY A 158 -5.73 -7.22 31.25
CA GLY A 158 -6.88 -7.91 31.80
C GLY A 158 -6.74 -9.44 31.81
N ARG A 159 -7.30 -10.10 30.79
CA ARG A 159 -7.27 -11.58 30.63
C ARG A 159 -6.56 -12.01 29.35
N VAL A 160 -5.90 -11.08 28.68
CA VAL A 160 -5.28 -11.30 27.39
C VAL A 160 -3.84 -10.83 27.45
N MET A 161 -2.93 -11.67 26.98
CA MET A 161 -1.56 -11.27 26.70
C MET A 161 -1.36 -11.27 25.19
N SER A 162 -0.80 -10.22 24.64
CA SER A 162 -0.58 -10.11 23.20
C SER A 162 0.82 -9.62 22.87
N MET A 163 1.37 -10.13 21.78
CA MET A 163 2.61 -9.65 21.18
C MET A 163 2.48 -9.61 19.65
N VAL A 164 3.34 -8.86 18.99
CA VAL A 164 3.32 -8.75 17.54
C VAL A 164 4.68 -9.15 16.97
N LEU A 165 4.63 -10.04 15.98
CA LEU A 165 5.77 -10.40 15.15
C LEU A 165 5.65 -9.72 13.78
N ALA A 166 6.74 -9.13 13.32
CA ALA A 166 6.85 -8.60 11.96
C ALA A 166 7.64 -9.57 11.08
N PRO A 167 7.33 -9.70 9.78
CA PRO A 167 8.09 -10.54 8.87
C PRO A 167 9.51 -9.99 8.68
N LEU A 168 10.50 -10.86 8.53
CA LEU A 168 11.88 -10.47 8.20
C LEU A 168 12.03 -10.05 6.75
N LYS A 169 11.24 -10.65 5.85
CA LYS A 169 11.20 -10.29 4.42
C LYS A 169 9.81 -9.79 4.09
N VAL A 170 9.73 -8.53 3.67
CA VAL A 170 8.54 -7.97 3.02
C VAL A 170 8.69 -8.25 1.53
N LYS A 171 7.76 -9.04 0.97
CA LYS A 171 7.72 -9.28 -0.49
C LYS A 171 7.17 -8.07 -1.22
#